data_1ecf17a169b1417d0d2cf5b32d913526
#
_entry.id   1ecf17a169b1417d0d2cf5b32d913526
#
_cell.length_a   1.000
_cell.length_b   1.000
_cell.length_c   1.000
_cell.angle_alpha   90.00
_cell.angle_beta   90.00
_cell.angle_gamma   90.00
#
_symmetry.space_group_name_H-M   'P 1'
#
loop_
_entity.id
_entity.type
_entity.pdbx_description
1 polymer ?
#
loop_
_entity_poly.entity_id
_entity_poly.type
_entity_poly.pdbx_seq_one_letter_code
_entity_poly.pdbx_strand_id
1 'polypeptide(L)'
;MTESTEPTPPQTPRAPDAPPSSPTSQTAPALPLSYTAIIAVLLVVAAIGSGLAIGTLTRPRPTPVVVVRTPTVAPTPTPQPTTNPAVFQQTFSGGCSTDQGIWVVTDGGGLIRYDGQNWIQVDSTLRTLVRASCSQFTLYAVGPVGAVLIVDDRAQSINAFDVTIEHLVGVQALPGGAVVAGQSGTVLLLSGGTWQPYAAGIEEDLSAVILFGPLSGWTVGAGGASYRLEAAGWRSIATGTIQRLRGLAAVGPANVVAVGDAGTVVHFDDHWSLIPSGVDVTLRDVIVAPDLWIVGDAGTVLTSDGGGLRRVDVGTTCDLKAVFARAGEIWIIGTAGGNGGALRLRAGSVAERWGAC
;
A
#
# COMPACT_ATOMS: atom_id res chain seq x y z
N MET A 1 -1.64 -5.58 91.13
CA MET A 1 -2.71 -5.64 90.13
C MET A 1 -2.03 -5.42 88.81
N THR A 2 -1.61 -6.46 88.15
CA THR A 2 -1.10 -6.44 86.82
C THR A 2 -1.51 -7.80 86.16
N GLU A 3 -2.44 -7.73 85.32
CA GLU A 3 -3.05 -8.87 84.61
C GLU A 3 -2.15 -9.27 83.47
N SER A 4 -1.74 -10.53 83.46
CA SER A 4 -0.89 -11.14 82.45
C SER A 4 -1.78 -11.73 81.39
N THR A 5 -1.71 -11.24 80.14
CA THR A 5 -2.36 -11.82 78.98
C THR A 5 -1.38 -12.73 78.25
N GLU A 6 -1.74 -13.99 78.18
CA GLU A 6 -1.07 -15.07 77.51
C GLU A 6 -1.28 -14.95 75.96
N PRO A 7 -0.28 -15.22 75.12
CA PRO A 7 -0.45 -15.15 73.67
C PRO A 7 -1.00 -16.48 73.10
N THR A 8 -2.00 -16.35 72.23
CA THR A 8 -2.64 -17.41 71.45
C THR A 8 -1.66 -17.98 70.39
N PRO A 9 -1.60 -19.27 70.16
CA PRO A 9 -0.72 -19.89 69.14
C PRO A 9 -1.25 -19.66 67.72
N PRO A 10 -0.36 -19.59 66.69
CA PRO A 10 -0.73 -19.34 65.31
C PRO A 10 -1.42 -20.56 64.67
N GLN A 11 -2.52 -20.29 63.96
CA GLN A 11 -3.22 -21.28 63.18
C GLN A 11 -2.50 -21.56 61.87
N THR A 12 -2.29 -22.81 61.54
CA THR A 12 -1.77 -23.31 60.27
C THR A 12 -2.77 -23.06 59.12
N PRO A 13 -2.32 -22.59 57.93
CA PRO A 13 -3.21 -22.43 56.75
C PRO A 13 -3.65 -23.79 56.23
N ARG A 14 -4.96 -23.92 55.99
CA ARG A 14 -5.62 -25.05 55.34
C ARG A 14 -5.27 -25.06 53.87
N ALA A 15 -4.86 -26.19 53.30
CA ALA A 15 -4.61 -26.40 51.88
C ALA A 15 -5.88 -26.19 51.07
N PRO A 16 -5.77 -25.59 49.85
CA PRO A 16 -6.91 -25.41 48.96
C PRO A 16 -7.39 -26.78 48.38
N ASP A 17 -8.71 -26.91 48.29
CA ASP A 17 -9.39 -28.07 47.71
C ASP A 17 -9.08 -28.22 46.22
N ALA A 18 -8.90 -29.47 45.77
CA ALA A 18 -8.65 -29.84 44.39
C ALA A 18 -9.90 -29.55 43.52
N PRO A 19 -9.70 -29.08 42.25
CA PRO A 19 -10.82 -28.85 41.35
C PRO A 19 -11.51 -30.14 40.89
N PRO A 20 -12.81 -30.10 40.57
CA PRO A 20 -13.55 -31.25 40.13
C PRO A 20 -13.11 -31.73 38.75
N SER A 21 -13.06 -33.06 38.58
CA SER A 21 -12.72 -33.76 37.36
C SER A 21 -13.67 -33.39 36.19
N SER A 22 -13.10 -33.03 35.05
CA SER A 22 -13.77 -32.74 33.80
C SER A 22 -14.45 -34.01 33.23
N PRO A 23 -15.63 -33.86 32.58
CA PRO A 23 -16.26 -34.98 31.92
C PRO A 23 -15.52 -35.36 30.63
N THR A 24 -15.39 -36.64 30.40
CA THR A 24 -14.81 -37.31 29.24
C THR A 24 -15.51 -36.84 27.95
N SER A 25 -14.81 -36.17 27.03
CA SER A 25 -15.34 -35.86 25.72
C SER A 25 -15.34 -37.08 24.81
N GLN A 26 -16.51 -37.49 24.36
CA GLN A 26 -16.67 -38.43 23.26
C GLN A 26 -16.29 -37.73 21.94
N THR A 27 -15.36 -38.32 21.23
CA THR A 27 -14.91 -37.88 19.90
C THR A 27 -15.96 -38.24 18.86
N ALA A 28 -16.61 -37.25 18.25
CA ALA A 28 -17.43 -37.45 17.06
C ALA A 28 -16.54 -37.45 15.81
N PRO A 29 -16.81 -38.24 14.78
CA PRO A 29 -16.00 -38.30 13.57
C PRO A 29 -16.19 -37.04 12.74
N ALA A 30 -15.08 -36.43 12.29
CA ALA A 30 -15.07 -35.28 11.41
C ALA A 30 -15.46 -35.69 9.98
N LEU A 31 -16.52 -35.08 9.43
CA LEU A 31 -16.85 -35.15 8.02
C LEU A 31 -16.10 -34.03 7.28
N PRO A 32 -15.49 -34.30 6.12
CA PRO A 32 -14.85 -33.28 5.32
C PRO A 32 -15.93 -32.44 4.59
N LEU A 33 -16.13 -31.19 5.03
CA LEU A 33 -16.93 -30.21 4.32
C LEU A 33 -16.14 -29.71 3.12
N SER A 34 -16.62 -29.98 1.93
CA SER A 34 -16.05 -29.43 0.69
C SER A 34 -16.26 -27.92 0.63
N TYR A 35 -15.29 -27.20 0.06
CA TYR A 35 -15.27 -25.73 -0.05
C TYR A 35 -16.54 -25.12 -0.70
N THR A 36 -17.23 -25.89 -1.52
CA THR A 36 -18.51 -25.53 -2.14
C THR A 36 -19.69 -25.38 -1.16
N ALA A 37 -19.66 -26.06 -0.01
CA ALA A 37 -20.74 -25.97 0.97
C ALA A 37 -20.70 -24.67 1.79
N ILE A 38 -19.52 -24.08 1.97
CA ILE A 38 -19.34 -22.83 2.73
C ILE A 38 -19.88 -21.63 1.95
N ILE A 39 -19.71 -21.61 0.62
CA ILE A 39 -20.22 -20.55 -0.24
C ILE A 39 -21.76 -20.56 -0.30
N ALA A 40 -22.39 -21.74 -0.30
CA ALA A 40 -23.83 -21.86 -0.31
C ALA A 40 -24.51 -21.37 0.99
N VAL A 41 -23.87 -21.56 2.14
CA VAL A 41 -24.41 -21.11 3.44
C VAL A 41 -24.36 -19.59 3.56
N LEU A 42 -23.30 -18.93 3.04
CA LEU A 42 -23.18 -17.47 3.06
C LEU A 42 -24.21 -16.77 2.14
N LEU A 43 -24.61 -17.41 1.04
CA LEU A 43 -25.63 -16.86 0.13
C LEU A 43 -27.06 -17.00 0.68
N VAL A 44 -27.35 -18.01 1.51
CA VAL A 44 -28.67 -18.23 2.12
C VAL A 44 -28.89 -17.28 3.31
N VAL A 45 -27.86 -16.95 4.08
CA VAL A 45 -27.98 -16.00 5.21
C VAL A 45 -28.23 -14.56 4.70
N ALA A 46 -27.75 -14.21 3.51
CA ALA A 46 -28.02 -12.90 2.90
C ALA A 46 -29.47 -12.73 2.40
N ALA A 47 -30.21 -13.82 2.19
CA ALA A 47 -31.58 -13.79 1.64
C ALA A 47 -32.69 -13.71 2.69
N ILE A 48 -32.41 -13.92 3.98
CA ILE A 48 -33.44 -13.98 5.06
C ILE A 48 -33.50 -12.71 5.93
N GLY A 49 -32.58 -11.75 5.71
CA GLY A 49 -32.47 -10.50 6.49
C GLY A 49 -33.39 -9.33 6.07
N SER A 50 -34.31 -9.49 5.15
CA SER A 50 -35.15 -8.41 4.64
C SER A 50 -36.59 -8.44 5.19
N GLY A 51 -36.75 -7.93 6.41
CA GLY A 51 -38.06 -7.69 6.97
C GLY A 51 -38.02 -6.91 8.28
N LEU A 52 -38.36 -5.62 8.19
CA LEU A 52 -38.58 -4.63 9.23
C LEU A 52 -37.42 -3.66 9.50
N ALA A 53 -37.32 -2.60 8.68
CA ALA A 53 -36.58 -1.40 9.01
C ALA A 53 -37.55 -0.22 9.10
N ILE A 54 -37.65 0.33 10.29
CA ILE A 54 -38.20 1.67 10.60
C ILE A 54 -37.26 2.70 9.97
N GLY A 55 -37.81 3.59 9.13
CA GLY A 55 -37.07 4.53 8.33
C GLY A 55 -36.23 5.53 9.13
N THR A 56 -34.94 5.49 8.90
CA THR A 56 -34.08 6.67 8.96
C THR A 56 -33.69 7.00 7.53
N LEU A 57 -33.94 8.23 7.10
CA LEU A 57 -33.58 8.76 5.79
C LEU A 57 -32.05 8.86 5.70
N THR A 58 -31.38 7.75 5.46
CA THR A 58 -30.00 7.75 4.99
C THR A 58 -30.04 7.99 3.48
N ARG A 59 -29.45 9.11 3.04
CA ARG A 59 -29.23 9.35 1.60
C ARG A 59 -28.48 8.14 1.03
N PRO A 60 -28.98 7.51 -0.04
CA PRO A 60 -28.25 6.44 -0.69
C PRO A 60 -26.93 7.03 -1.20
N ARG A 61 -25.80 6.44 -0.79
CA ARG A 61 -24.52 6.71 -1.44
C ARG A 61 -24.68 6.39 -2.92
N PRO A 62 -24.22 7.27 -3.84
CA PRO A 62 -24.27 6.95 -5.26
C PRO A 62 -23.44 5.68 -5.49
N THR A 63 -24.04 4.69 -6.10
CA THR A 63 -23.34 3.52 -6.60
C THR A 63 -22.26 3.98 -7.58
N PRO A 64 -21.01 3.52 -7.46
CA PRO A 64 -19.98 3.89 -8.41
C PRO A 64 -20.42 3.47 -9.81
N VAL A 65 -20.61 4.46 -10.68
CA VAL A 65 -20.89 4.21 -12.10
C VAL A 65 -19.55 3.90 -12.74
N VAL A 66 -19.27 2.62 -13.01
CA VAL A 66 -18.11 2.22 -13.79
C VAL A 66 -18.36 2.64 -15.24
N VAL A 67 -17.84 3.79 -15.64
CA VAL A 67 -17.87 4.20 -17.05
C VAL A 67 -16.72 3.47 -17.75
N VAL A 68 -17.01 2.30 -18.29
CA VAL A 68 -16.07 1.57 -19.16
C VAL A 68 -15.93 2.37 -20.45
N ARG A 69 -14.79 3.04 -20.63
CA ARG A 69 -14.45 3.61 -21.93
C ARG A 69 -13.84 2.52 -22.80
N THR A 70 -14.18 2.50 -24.06
CA THR A 70 -13.66 1.56 -25.06
C THR A 70 -12.13 1.53 -25.01
N PRO A 71 -11.47 0.37 -24.93
CA PRO A 71 -10.02 0.29 -24.92
C PRO A 71 -9.44 0.96 -26.17
N THR A 72 -8.54 1.91 -25.98
CA THR A 72 -7.76 2.47 -27.07
C THR A 72 -6.55 1.58 -27.25
N VAL A 73 -6.50 0.83 -28.35
CA VAL A 73 -5.30 0.07 -28.71
C VAL A 73 -4.25 1.09 -29.12
N ALA A 74 -3.17 1.19 -28.34
CA ALA A 74 -2.05 2.03 -28.70
C ALA A 74 -1.40 1.51 -29.98
N PRO A 75 -1.07 2.39 -30.96
CA PRO A 75 -0.30 1.97 -32.12
C PRO A 75 1.04 1.38 -31.64
N THR A 76 1.44 0.24 -32.19
CA THR A 76 2.72 -0.42 -31.93
C THR A 76 3.83 0.61 -32.11
N PRO A 77 4.62 0.94 -31.07
CA PRO A 77 5.68 1.92 -31.22
C PRO A 77 6.74 1.36 -32.19
N THR A 78 6.96 2.08 -33.28
CA THR A 78 8.12 1.82 -34.14
C THR A 78 9.37 2.16 -33.36
N PRO A 79 10.34 1.24 -33.19
CA PRO A 79 11.52 1.51 -32.39
C PRO A 79 12.35 2.62 -33.04
N GLN A 80 12.31 3.82 -32.46
CA GLN A 80 13.28 4.85 -32.73
C GLN A 80 14.37 4.81 -31.63
N PRO A 81 15.63 4.53 -31.99
CA PRO A 81 16.71 4.50 -31.03
C PRO A 81 17.18 5.94 -30.78
N THR A 82 16.61 6.62 -29.81
CA THR A 82 17.21 7.80 -29.14
C THR A 82 16.43 8.10 -27.88
N THR A 83 17.13 8.23 -26.75
CA THR A 83 16.57 8.82 -25.53
C THR A 83 16.05 10.21 -25.90
N ASN A 84 14.74 10.37 -26.05
CA ASN A 84 14.12 11.64 -26.36
C ASN A 84 14.23 12.52 -25.10
N PRO A 85 15.05 13.60 -25.08
CA PRO A 85 15.20 14.43 -23.91
C PRO A 85 13.87 15.08 -23.48
N ALA A 86 12.88 15.18 -24.35
CA ALA A 86 11.54 15.67 -24.01
C ALA A 86 10.80 14.78 -23.00
N VAL A 87 11.18 13.51 -22.86
CA VAL A 87 10.65 12.58 -21.85
C VAL A 87 10.88 13.12 -20.44
N PHE A 88 12.04 13.74 -20.21
CA PHE A 88 12.40 14.29 -18.90
C PHE A 88 11.89 15.72 -18.66
N GLN A 89 11.21 16.35 -19.62
CA GLN A 89 10.55 17.64 -19.46
C GLN A 89 9.13 17.54 -18.87
N GLN A 90 8.86 16.46 -18.14
CA GLN A 90 7.59 16.17 -17.47
C GLN A 90 7.86 15.88 -16.00
N THR A 91 6.94 16.26 -15.14
CA THR A 91 7.01 15.98 -13.70
C THR A 91 6.72 14.50 -13.45
N PHE A 92 7.73 13.74 -13.06
CA PHE A 92 7.56 12.35 -12.68
C PHE A 92 6.88 12.26 -11.33
N SER A 93 5.79 11.50 -11.24
CA SER A 93 4.96 11.36 -10.05
C SER A 93 4.99 9.97 -9.43
N GLY A 94 5.26 8.94 -10.22
CA GLY A 94 5.36 7.57 -9.74
C GLY A 94 6.04 6.65 -10.75
N GLY A 95 6.47 5.49 -10.30
CA GLY A 95 7.07 4.49 -11.16
C GLY A 95 7.11 3.11 -10.52
N CYS A 96 7.29 2.10 -11.36
CA CYS A 96 7.44 0.69 -10.96
C CYS A 96 8.10 -0.11 -12.08
N SER A 97 8.36 -1.39 -11.87
CA SER A 97 8.95 -2.27 -12.89
C SER A 97 8.08 -3.49 -13.17
N THR A 98 7.97 -3.83 -14.46
CA THR A 98 7.49 -5.12 -14.95
C THR A 98 8.68 -5.98 -15.37
N ASP A 99 8.44 -7.23 -15.76
CA ASP A 99 9.50 -8.07 -16.37
C ASP A 99 10.03 -7.47 -17.69
N GLN A 100 9.23 -6.66 -18.38
CA GLN A 100 9.55 -6.08 -19.68
C GLN A 100 10.29 -4.74 -19.60
N GLY A 101 10.27 -4.03 -18.47
CA GLY A 101 10.92 -2.73 -18.35
C GLY A 101 10.50 -1.96 -17.10
N ILE A 102 10.87 -0.69 -17.09
CA ILE A 102 10.46 0.26 -16.06
C ILE A 102 9.39 1.16 -16.64
N TRP A 103 8.40 1.43 -15.84
CA TRP A 103 7.33 2.34 -16.16
C TRP A 103 7.34 3.55 -15.24
N VAL A 104 7.13 4.72 -15.81
CA VAL A 104 6.99 5.99 -15.09
C VAL A 104 5.72 6.68 -15.54
N VAL A 105 4.99 7.21 -14.58
CA VAL A 105 3.80 8.04 -14.80
C VAL A 105 4.09 9.47 -14.40
N THR A 106 3.41 10.41 -15.08
CA THR A 106 3.62 11.85 -14.86
C THR A 106 2.33 12.53 -14.38
N ASP A 107 2.46 13.67 -13.73
CA ASP A 107 1.32 14.50 -13.31
C ASP A 107 0.53 15.06 -14.50
N GLY A 108 1.17 15.23 -15.66
CA GLY A 108 0.52 15.58 -16.93
C GLY A 108 -0.12 14.39 -17.67
N GLY A 109 -0.12 13.19 -17.07
CA GLY A 109 -0.71 11.98 -17.67
C GLY A 109 0.18 11.28 -18.68
N GLY A 110 1.46 11.65 -18.77
CA GLY A 110 2.43 10.95 -19.59
C GLY A 110 2.72 9.54 -19.05
N LEU A 111 2.84 8.59 -19.96
CA LEU A 111 3.25 7.22 -19.70
C LEU A 111 4.58 6.97 -20.40
N ILE A 112 5.62 6.70 -19.62
CA ILE A 112 7.00 6.59 -20.07
C ILE A 112 7.50 5.19 -19.73
N ARG A 113 8.25 4.59 -20.66
CA ARG A 113 8.86 3.27 -20.49
C ARG A 113 10.37 3.34 -20.71
N TYR A 114 11.11 2.63 -19.86
CA TYR A 114 12.51 2.30 -20.09
C TYR A 114 12.62 0.81 -20.45
N ASP A 115 13.13 0.52 -21.65
CA ASP A 115 13.23 -0.85 -22.20
C ASP A 115 14.56 -1.55 -21.87
N GLY A 116 15.42 -0.90 -21.11
CA GLY A 116 16.78 -1.36 -20.79
C GLY A 116 17.87 -0.60 -21.55
N GLN A 117 17.50 0.18 -22.56
CA GLN A 117 18.39 1.02 -23.36
C GLN A 117 17.87 2.45 -23.48
N ASN A 118 16.58 2.64 -23.77
CA ASN A 118 15.99 3.91 -24.10
C ASN A 118 14.79 4.25 -23.21
N TRP A 119 14.63 5.54 -22.92
CA TRP A 119 13.42 6.10 -22.35
C TRP A 119 12.49 6.55 -23.47
N ILE A 120 11.29 5.99 -23.50
CA ILE A 120 10.32 6.18 -24.59
C ILE A 120 9.00 6.66 -23.99
N GLN A 121 8.43 7.72 -24.52
CA GLN A 121 7.06 8.09 -24.21
C GLN A 121 6.12 7.15 -25.00
N VAL A 122 5.33 6.37 -24.28
CA VAL A 122 4.43 5.38 -24.87
C VAL A 122 3.08 6.00 -25.19
N ASP A 123 2.54 6.80 -24.26
CA ASP A 123 1.24 7.43 -24.39
C ASP A 123 1.13 8.70 -23.54
N SER A 124 0.04 9.44 -23.73
CA SER A 124 -0.39 10.54 -22.87
C SER A 124 -1.89 10.44 -22.66
N THR A 125 -2.29 10.08 -21.46
CA THR A 125 -3.71 9.85 -21.12
C THR A 125 -4.50 11.13 -20.86
N LEU A 126 -3.81 12.30 -20.83
CA LEU A 126 -4.36 13.60 -20.43
C LEU A 126 -4.95 13.61 -19.01
N ARG A 127 -4.61 12.61 -18.19
CA ARG A 127 -5.07 12.48 -16.81
C ARG A 127 -3.89 12.55 -15.86
N THR A 128 -4.00 13.36 -14.83
CA THR A 128 -3.02 13.37 -13.75
C THR A 128 -2.91 11.98 -13.13
N LEU A 129 -1.70 11.44 -13.06
CA LEU A 129 -1.39 10.19 -12.37
C LEU A 129 -0.40 10.49 -11.25
N VAL A 130 -0.62 9.93 -10.05
CA VAL A 130 0.17 10.30 -8.86
C VAL A 130 0.96 9.14 -8.28
N ARG A 131 0.55 7.89 -8.54
CA ARG A 131 1.23 6.69 -8.06
C ARG A 131 1.06 5.55 -9.05
N ALA A 132 2.08 4.69 -9.10
CA ALA A 132 2.05 3.48 -9.91
C ALA A 132 2.53 2.27 -9.11
N SER A 133 2.00 1.10 -9.43
CA SER A 133 2.45 -0.20 -8.93
C SER A 133 2.37 -1.23 -10.05
N CYS A 134 3.35 -2.09 -10.11
CA CYS A 134 3.43 -3.12 -11.15
C CYS A 134 3.35 -4.53 -10.55
N SER A 135 2.67 -5.41 -11.25
CA SER A 135 2.88 -6.85 -11.18
C SER A 135 3.86 -7.28 -12.29
N GLN A 136 4.01 -8.58 -12.50
CA GLN A 136 4.94 -9.11 -13.52
C GLN A 136 4.80 -8.46 -14.91
N PHE A 137 3.55 -8.22 -15.36
CA PHE A 137 3.27 -7.74 -16.72
C PHE A 137 2.24 -6.61 -16.76
N THR A 138 1.74 -6.17 -15.62
CA THR A 138 0.67 -5.18 -15.58
C THR A 138 1.06 -4.03 -14.69
N LEU A 139 0.97 -2.81 -15.23
CA LEU A 139 1.05 -1.58 -14.47
C LEU A 139 -0.36 -1.13 -14.10
N TYR A 140 -0.51 -0.73 -12.87
CA TYR A 140 -1.67 0.00 -12.37
C TYR A 140 -1.21 1.37 -11.90
N ALA A 141 -1.85 2.42 -12.38
CA ALA A 141 -1.60 3.78 -11.92
C ALA A 141 -2.91 4.46 -11.52
N VAL A 142 -2.82 5.34 -10.53
CA VAL A 142 -3.98 6.02 -9.95
C VAL A 142 -3.77 7.52 -9.91
N GLY A 143 -4.88 8.26 -9.82
CA GLY A 143 -4.87 9.71 -9.77
C GLY A 143 -6.14 10.33 -9.23
N PRO A 144 -6.27 11.67 -9.33
CA PRO A 144 -7.43 12.41 -8.88
C PRO A 144 -8.72 11.95 -9.55
N VAL A 145 -9.85 12.18 -8.86
CA VAL A 145 -11.21 11.91 -9.36
C VAL A 145 -11.36 10.46 -9.82
N GLY A 146 -10.81 9.53 -9.05
CA GLY A 146 -10.94 8.10 -9.27
C GLY A 146 -10.23 7.57 -10.52
N ALA A 147 -9.31 8.35 -11.10
CA ALA A 147 -8.59 7.93 -12.29
C ALA A 147 -7.77 6.67 -12.00
N VAL A 148 -7.95 5.64 -12.83
CA VAL A 148 -7.16 4.41 -12.85
C VAL A 148 -6.71 4.14 -14.27
N LEU A 149 -5.42 3.84 -14.44
CA LEU A 149 -4.83 3.38 -15.68
C LEU A 149 -4.31 1.95 -15.48
N ILE A 150 -4.64 1.08 -16.42
CA ILE A 150 -4.14 -0.30 -16.46
C ILE A 150 -3.41 -0.49 -17.78
N VAL A 151 -2.15 -0.86 -17.71
CA VAL A 151 -1.33 -1.22 -18.88
C VAL A 151 -0.97 -2.69 -18.78
N ASP A 152 -1.39 -3.46 -19.78
CA ASP A 152 -0.93 -4.84 -19.95
C ASP A 152 0.26 -4.86 -20.92
N ASP A 153 1.43 -5.12 -20.38
CA ASP A 153 2.70 -5.08 -21.13
C ASP A 153 2.82 -6.22 -22.15
N ARG A 154 2.09 -7.34 -21.98
CA ARG A 154 2.04 -8.44 -22.93
C ARG A 154 1.05 -8.17 -24.06
N ALA A 155 -0.15 -7.74 -23.69
CA ALA A 155 -1.21 -7.44 -24.67
C ALA A 155 -1.00 -6.09 -25.38
N GLN A 156 -0.03 -5.29 -24.91
CA GLN A 156 0.22 -3.92 -25.40
C GLN A 156 -1.06 -3.07 -25.37
N SER A 157 -1.87 -3.26 -24.33
CA SER A 157 -3.15 -2.56 -24.16
C SER A 157 -3.09 -1.57 -23.01
N ILE A 158 -3.74 -0.42 -23.22
CA ILE A 158 -3.87 0.65 -22.24
C ILE A 158 -5.34 0.91 -22.01
N ASN A 159 -5.80 0.76 -20.77
CA ASN A 159 -7.18 0.98 -20.39
C ASN A 159 -7.24 2.04 -19.29
N ALA A 160 -8.11 3.04 -19.46
CA ALA A 160 -8.31 4.11 -18.49
C ALA A 160 -9.77 4.13 -18.02
N PHE A 161 -9.95 4.24 -16.70
CA PHE A 161 -11.25 4.22 -16.04
C PHE A 161 -11.36 5.34 -15.02
N ASP A 162 -12.59 5.70 -14.66
CA ASP A 162 -12.91 6.45 -13.44
C ASP A 162 -13.75 5.50 -12.57
N VAL A 163 -13.19 5.08 -11.44
CA VAL A 163 -13.80 4.04 -10.60
C VAL A 163 -14.51 4.59 -9.36
N THR A 164 -14.27 5.88 -9.07
CA THR A 164 -14.87 6.64 -7.96
C THR A 164 -14.76 8.13 -8.26
N ILE A 165 -15.41 8.97 -7.45
CA ILE A 165 -15.22 10.42 -7.49
C ILE A 165 -14.10 10.89 -6.55
N GLU A 166 -13.62 10.02 -5.66
CA GLU A 166 -12.60 10.33 -4.68
C GLU A 166 -11.20 10.33 -5.32
N HIS A 167 -10.28 11.10 -4.75
CA HIS A 167 -8.89 11.10 -5.21
C HIS A 167 -8.18 9.83 -4.74
N LEU A 168 -7.64 9.06 -5.68
CA LEU A 168 -6.85 7.87 -5.41
C LEU A 168 -5.37 8.25 -5.37
N VAL A 169 -4.65 7.80 -4.32
CA VAL A 169 -3.24 8.15 -4.09
C VAL A 169 -2.37 6.94 -3.71
N GLY A 170 -2.97 5.82 -3.35
CA GLY A 170 -2.31 4.56 -3.05
C GLY A 170 -2.74 3.47 -4.03
N VAL A 171 -1.80 2.64 -4.46
CA VAL A 171 -2.07 1.47 -5.31
C VAL A 171 -1.06 0.36 -5.03
N GLN A 172 -1.56 -0.87 -4.97
CA GLN A 172 -0.75 -2.08 -5.01
C GLN A 172 -1.28 -3.00 -6.10
N ALA A 173 -0.40 -3.39 -7.01
CA ALA A 173 -0.67 -4.45 -7.97
C ALA A 173 -0.71 -5.81 -7.25
N LEU A 174 -1.71 -6.63 -7.58
CA LEU A 174 -1.91 -7.97 -7.05
C LEU A 174 -1.90 -8.98 -8.19
N PRO A 175 -1.69 -10.27 -7.93
CA PRO A 175 -1.90 -11.31 -8.93
C PRO A 175 -3.35 -11.28 -9.45
N GLY A 176 -3.53 -10.87 -10.72
CA GLY A 176 -4.83 -10.79 -11.38
C GLY A 176 -5.73 -9.60 -10.99
N GLY A 177 -5.17 -8.56 -10.35
CA GLY A 177 -5.93 -7.37 -9.97
C GLY A 177 -5.10 -6.29 -9.31
N ALA A 178 -5.74 -5.41 -8.56
CA ALA A 178 -5.09 -4.36 -7.78
C ALA A 178 -5.97 -3.95 -6.60
N VAL A 179 -5.36 -3.38 -5.57
CA VAL A 179 -6.04 -2.63 -4.53
C VAL A 179 -5.61 -1.16 -4.61
N VAL A 180 -6.56 -0.26 -4.43
CA VAL A 180 -6.31 1.19 -4.42
C VAL A 180 -6.84 1.81 -3.14
N ALA A 181 -6.20 2.88 -2.70
CA ALA A 181 -6.60 3.67 -1.55
C ALA A 181 -6.65 5.16 -1.88
N GLY A 182 -7.52 5.90 -1.20
CA GLY A 182 -7.73 7.31 -1.48
C GLY A 182 -8.42 8.07 -0.38
N GLN A 183 -8.93 9.25 -0.73
CA GLN A 183 -9.62 10.15 0.18
C GLN A 183 -10.90 9.52 0.74
N SER A 184 -11.39 10.08 1.84
CA SER A 184 -12.63 9.68 2.51
C SER A 184 -12.70 8.18 2.81
N GLY A 185 -11.58 7.59 3.23
CA GLY A 185 -11.47 6.16 3.59
C GLY A 185 -11.68 5.20 2.42
N THR A 186 -11.56 5.69 1.18
CA THR A 186 -11.76 4.86 -0.01
C THR A 186 -10.72 3.76 -0.10
N VAL A 187 -11.17 2.50 -0.12
CA VAL A 187 -10.37 1.34 -0.54
C VAL A 187 -11.21 0.53 -1.53
N LEU A 188 -10.69 0.32 -2.73
CA LEU A 188 -11.33 -0.49 -3.77
C LEU A 188 -10.42 -1.63 -4.16
N LEU A 189 -11.00 -2.80 -4.41
CA LEU A 189 -10.31 -4.00 -4.87
C LEU A 189 -10.79 -4.34 -6.30
N LEU A 190 -9.85 -4.50 -7.22
CA LEU A 190 -10.09 -5.08 -8.53
C LEU A 190 -9.93 -6.60 -8.44
N SER A 191 -11.01 -7.32 -8.66
CA SER A 191 -11.03 -8.78 -8.70
C SER A 191 -11.99 -9.26 -9.77
N GLY A 192 -11.56 -10.24 -10.59
CA GLY A 192 -12.39 -10.74 -11.68
C GLY A 192 -12.80 -9.67 -12.70
N GLY A 193 -12.01 -8.63 -12.89
CA GLY A 193 -12.29 -7.52 -13.81
C GLY A 193 -13.27 -6.47 -13.28
N THR A 194 -13.68 -6.56 -12.02
CA THR A 194 -14.65 -5.63 -11.42
C THR A 194 -14.05 -4.95 -10.18
N TRP A 195 -14.23 -3.62 -10.09
CA TRP A 195 -13.89 -2.84 -8.90
C TRP A 195 -14.99 -2.92 -7.87
N GLN A 196 -14.62 -3.23 -6.63
CA GLN A 196 -15.56 -3.36 -5.51
C GLN A 196 -15.05 -2.59 -4.30
N PRO A 197 -15.93 -1.93 -3.51
CA PRO A 197 -15.55 -1.38 -2.21
C PRO A 197 -14.97 -2.47 -1.31
N TYR A 198 -13.82 -2.17 -0.69
CA TYR A 198 -13.10 -3.13 0.16
C TYR A 198 -12.87 -2.61 1.58
N ALA A 199 -13.33 -1.41 1.88
CA ALA A 199 -13.35 -0.84 3.21
C ALA A 199 -14.74 -0.34 3.57
N ALA A 200 -15.08 -0.43 4.85
CA ALA A 200 -16.23 0.21 5.44
C ALA A 200 -15.83 0.83 6.79
N GLY A 201 -16.34 2.02 7.08
CA GLY A 201 -16.13 2.68 8.36
C GLY A 201 -14.78 3.36 8.56
N ILE A 202 -13.98 3.53 7.50
CA ILE A 202 -12.82 4.42 7.49
C ILE A 202 -13.27 5.77 6.95
N GLU A 203 -12.92 6.86 7.62
CA GLU A 203 -13.29 8.23 7.21
C GLU A 203 -12.06 9.06 6.83
N GLU A 204 -10.87 8.67 7.31
CA GLU A 204 -9.63 9.38 7.07
C GLU A 204 -9.13 9.21 5.64
N ASP A 205 -8.45 10.23 5.13
CA ASP A 205 -7.75 10.16 3.85
C ASP A 205 -6.61 9.15 3.92
N LEU A 206 -6.69 8.12 3.10
CA LEU A 206 -5.69 7.08 2.99
C LEU A 206 -4.65 7.43 1.90
N SER A 207 -3.39 7.08 2.15
CA SER A 207 -2.26 7.40 1.26
C SER A 207 -1.60 6.15 0.65
N ALA A 208 -1.60 5.05 1.37
CA ALA A 208 -0.99 3.80 0.91
C ALA A 208 -1.76 2.59 1.43
N VAL A 209 -1.75 1.51 0.67
CA VAL A 209 -2.40 0.24 1.01
C VAL A 209 -1.53 -0.93 0.56
N ILE A 210 -1.51 -1.98 1.38
CA ILE A 210 -0.86 -3.26 1.07
C ILE A 210 -1.74 -4.42 1.54
N LEU A 211 -1.95 -5.41 0.67
CA LEU A 211 -2.64 -6.64 1.00
C LEU A 211 -1.68 -7.83 0.88
N PHE A 212 -1.78 -8.75 1.82
CA PHE A 212 -1.08 -10.05 1.82
C PHE A 212 -2.04 -11.20 1.46
N GLY A 213 -3.33 -10.91 1.46
CA GLY A 213 -4.40 -11.85 1.16
C GLY A 213 -5.77 -11.23 1.42
N PRO A 214 -6.85 -11.99 1.22
CA PRO A 214 -8.22 -11.45 1.29
C PRO A 214 -8.63 -10.90 2.67
N LEU A 215 -7.98 -11.32 3.74
CA LEU A 215 -8.30 -10.90 5.11
C LEU A 215 -7.04 -10.43 5.86
N SER A 216 -6.04 -9.99 5.14
CA SER A 216 -4.78 -9.54 5.74
C SER A 216 -4.19 -8.41 4.93
N GLY A 217 -3.99 -7.26 5.56
CA GLY A 217 -3.43 -6.07 4.92
C GLY A 217 -3.31 -4.90 5.87
N TRP A 218 -2.77 -3.81 5.34
CA TRP A 218 -2.59 -2.55 6.04
C TRP A 218 -2.93 -1.38 5.12
N THR A 219 -3.43 -0.32 5.70
CA THR A 219 -3.54 0.99 5.05
C THR A 219 -3.16 2.08 6.03
N VAL A 220 -2.55 3.15 5.52
CA VAL A 220 -2.10 4.30 6.30
C VAL A 220 -2.48 5.61 5.62
N GLY A 221 -2.54 6.71 6.39
CA GLY A 221 -3.02 7.96 5.84
C GLY A 221 -2.79 9.21 6.68
N ALA A 222 -3.72 10.13 6.56
CA ALA A 222 -3.71 11.43 7.23
C ALA A 222 -3.78 11.29 8.75
N GLY A 223 -3.19 12.25 9.47
CA GLY A 223 -3.25 12.28 10.93
C GLY A 223 -2.57 11.09 11.62
N GLY A 224 -1.65 10.38 10.92
CA GLY A 224 -1.04 9.16 11.42
C GLY A 224 -1.99 7.95 11.43
N ALA A 225 -3.11 8.03 10.68
CA ALA A 225 -4.07 6.93 10.59
C ALA A 225 -3.40 5.65 10.10
N SER A 226 -3.74 4.55 10.74
CA SER A 226 -3.29 3.20 10.39
C SER A 226 -4.40 2.20 10.68
N TYR A 227 -4.69 1.34 9.71
CA TYR A 227 -5.70 0.29 9.81
C TYR A 227 -5.11 -1.03 9.37
N ARG A 228 -5.39 -2.08 10.15
CA ARG A 228 -5.05 -3.45 9.82
C ARG A 228 -6.31 -4.20 9.38
N LEU A 229 -6.22 -4.90 8.27
CA LEU A 229 -7.28 -5.77 7.79
C LEU A 229 -7.21 -7.12 8.51
N GLU A 230 -8.32 -7.49 9.13
CA GLU A 230 -8.54 -8.74 9.86
C GLU A 230 -9.87 -9.37 9.39
N ALA A 231 -10.21 -10.56 9.87
CA ALA A 231 -11.45 -11.25 9.48
C ALA A 231 -12.73 -10.44 9.78
N ALA A 232 -12.69 -9.58 10.79
CA ALA A 232 -13.81 -8.69 11.16
C ALA A 232 -13.84 -7.37 10.36
N GLY A 233 -12.91 -7.14 9.45
CA GLY A 233 -12.75 -5.90 8.68
C GLY A 233 -11.53 -5.09 9.11
N TRP A 234 -11.51 -3.81 8.71
CA TRP A 234 -10.42 -2.89 9.02
C TRP A 234 -10.50 -2.40 10.47
N ARG A 235 -9.43 -2.59 11.23
CA ARG A 235 -9.30 -2.17 12.62
C ARG A 235 -8.22 -1.09 12.74
N SER A 236 -8.55 0.04 13.34
CA SER A 236 -7.61 1.12 13.63
C SER A 236 -6.56 0.69 14.64
N ILE A 237 -5.30 1.04 14.40
CA ILE A 237 -4.17 0.83 15.30
C ILE A 237 -3.38 2.13 15.41
N ALA A 238 -3.25 2.65 16.63
CA ALA A 238 -2.55 3.91 16.88
C ALA A 238 -1.07 3.81 16.52
N THR A 239 -0.57 4.75 15.71
CA THR A 239 0.84 4.80 15.27
C THR A 239 1.74 5.59 16.20
N GLY A 240 1.18 6.35 17.15
CA GLY A 240 1.96 7.26 18.01
C GLY A 240 2.41 8.56 17.34
N THR A 241 1.95 8.83 16.10
CA THR A 241 2.22 10.08 15.38
C THR A 241 0.92 10.71 14.86
N ILE A 242 0.95 12.01 14.62
CA ILE A 242 -0.11 12.75 13.93
C ILE A 242 0.29 13.14 12.50
N GLN A 243 1.51 12.81 12.09
CA GLN A 243 2.01 13.12 10.76
C GLN A 243 1.32 12.23 9.72
N ARG A 244 1.03 12.81 8.55
CA ARG A 244 0.52 12.00 7.42
C ARG A 244 1.54 10.95 7.03
N LEU A 245 1.12 9.69 7.01
CA LEU A 245 1.90 8.58 6.48
C LEU A 245 1.61 8.45 4.97
N ARG A 246 2.67 8.34 4.16
CA ARG A 246 2.59 8.43 2.69
C ARG A 246 2.98 7.14 1.98
N GLY A 247 3.95 6.43 2.51
CA GLY A 247 4.47 5.17 1.97
C GLY A 247 4.32 4.04 2.96
N LEU A 248 4.19 2.82 2.43
CA LEU A 248 3.98 1.61 3.22
C LEU A 248 4.72 0.46 2.55
N ALA A 249 5.53 -0.26 3.31
CA ALA A 249 6.20 -1.48 2.89
C ALA A 249 6.18 -2.52 3.99
N ALA A 250 6.29 -3.79 3.62
CA ALA A 250 6.29 -4.87 4.59
C ALA A 250 7.03 -6.11 4.09
N VAL A 251 7.59 -6.85 5.02
CA VAL A 251 8.09 -8.22 4.78
C VAL A 251 6.96 -9.24 5.01
N GLY A 252 5.96 -8.86 5.79
CA GLY A 252 4.78 -9.65 6.10
C GLY A 252 3.82 -8.88 6.99
N PRO A 253 2.63 -9.45 7.31
CA PRO A 253 1.57 -8.72 8.02
C PRO A 253 1.92 -8.30 9.45
N ALA A 254 2.98 -8.87 10.03
CA ALA A 254 3.50 -8.53 11.37
C ALA A 254 4.79 -7.71 11.34
N ASN A 255 5.32 -7.37 10.15
CA ASN A 255 6.54 -6.57 10.00
C ASN A 255 6.34 -5.54 8.90
N VAL A 256 5.93 -4.35 9.30
CA VAL A 256 5.46 -3.29 8.40
C VAL A 256 6.16 -1.98 8.74
N VAL A 257 6.59 -1.25 7.73
CA VAL A 257 7.18 0.08 7.85
C VAL A 257 6.29 1.09 7.12
N ALA A 258 5.98 2.19 7.77
CA ALA A 258 5.34 3.33 7.13
C ALA A 258 6.19 4.59 7.28
N VAL A 259 6.17 5.43 6.26
CA VAL A 259 6.95 6.67 6.19
C VAL A 259 6.04 7.85 5.82
N GLY A 260 6.44 9.06 6.23
CA GLY A 260 5.55 10.20 6.01
C GLY A 260 6.21 11.58 6.20
N ASP A 261 5.35 12.56 6.49
CA ASP A 261 5.74 13.95 6.64
C ASP A 261 6.69 14.15 7.83
N ALA A 262 7.46 15.24 7.80
CA ALA A 262 8.43 15.63 8.83
C ALA A 262 9.39 14.48 9.22
N GLY A 263 9.88 13.74 8.22
CA GLY A 263 10.83 12.64 8.43
C GLY A 263 10.28 11.46 9.23
N THR A 264 8.97 11.34 9.34
CA THR A 264 8.33 10.28 10.13
C THR A 264 8.62 8.90 9.55
N VAL A 265 9.12 8.00 10.39
CA VAL A 265 9.23 6.57 10.12
C VAL A 265 8.65 5.81 11.30
N VAL A 266 7.70 4.94 11.06
CA VAL A 266 7.12 4.05 12.07
C VAL A 266 7.25 2.61 11.61
N HIS A 267 7.55 1.73 12.56
CA HIS A 267 7.68 0.28 12.33
C HIS A 267 6.71 -0.48 13.23
N PHE A 268 6.00 -1.42 12.64
CA PHE A 268 5.09 -2.32 13.32
C PHE A 268 5.74 -3.71 13.48
N ASP A 269 5.82 -4.12 14.75
CA ASP A 269 6.18 -5.47 15.14
C ASP A 269 5.41 -5.82 16.43
N ASP A 270 4.15 -6.15 16.40
CA ASP A 270 3.14 -6.22 17.46
C ASP A 270 2.52 -4.85 17.81
N HIS A 271 3.27 -3.78 17.83
CA HIS A 271 2.80 -2.40 18.00
C HIS A 271 3.62 -1.45 17.14
N TRP A 272 3.07 -0.28 16.83
CA TRP A 272 3.81 0.75 16.12
C TRP A 272 4.81 1.43 17.03
N SER A 273 6.04 1.60 16.56
CA SER A 273 7.12 2.35 17.21
C SER A 273 7.74 3.34 16.25
N LEU A 274 8.12 4.53 16.76
CA LEU A 274 8.83 5.56 15.98
C LEU A 274 10.30 5.16 15.83
N ILE A 275 10.82 5.25 14.60
CA ILE A 275 12.25 5.08 14.32
C ILE A 275 12.84 6.45 13.99
N PRO A 276 13.90 6.90 14.67
CA PRO A 276 14.59 8.14 14.31
C PRO A 276 15.15 8.07 12.88
N SER A 277 14.67 8.94 12.00
CA SER A 277 15.13 9.01 10.61
C SER A 277 16.35 9.90 10.41
N GLY A 278 16.58 10.84 11.33
CA GLY A 278 17.64 11.85 11.24
C GLY A 278 17.37 12.95 10.21
N VAL A 279 16.15 13.03 9.67
CA VAL A 279 15.70 14.05 8.70
C VAL A 279 14.34 14.62 9.10
N ASP A 280 14.01 15.81 8.60
CA ASP A 280 12.75 16.53 8.84
C ASP A 280 11.93 16.77 7.57
N VAL A 281 12.41 16.28 6.43
CA VAL A 281 11.74 16.39 5.13
C VAL A 281 10.63 15.36 4.96
N THR A 282 9.73 15.58 4.02
CA THR A 282 8.72 14.57 3.66
C THR A 282 9.37 13.33 3.06
N LEU A 283 9.12 12.17 3.69
CA LEU A 283 9.44 10.85 3.15
C LEU A 283 8.23 10.37 2.35
N ARG A 284 8.44 9.95 1.10
CA ARG A 284 7.37 9.75 0.14
C ARG A 284 7.08 8.30 -0.20
N ASP A 285 8.13 7.49 -0.23
CA ASP A 285 7.99 6.09 -0.62
C ASP A 285 9.00 5.20 0.11
N VAL A 286 8.66 3.92 0.23
CA VAL A 286 9.46 2.95 0.97
C VAL A 286 9.30 1.56 0.36
N ILE A 287 10.40 0.81 0.28
CA ILE A 287 10.41 -0.62 -0.08
C ILE A 287 11.35 -1.42 0.83
N VAL A 288 11.13 -2.74 0.85
CA VAL A 288 12.09 -3.72 1.41
C VAL A 288 12.57 -4.61 0.27
N ALA A 289 13.86 -4.48 -0.13
CA ALA A 289 14.41 -5.21 -1.27
C ALA A 289 15.97 -5.25 -1.31
N PRO A 290 16.68 -6.22 -0.71
CA PRO A 290 16.37 -6.96 0.52
C PRO A 290 16.39 -6.04 1.74
N ASP A 291 17.17 -4.93 1.68
CA ASP A 291 17.26 -3.91 2.72
C ASP A 291 16.08 -2.94 2.62
N LEU A 292 15.87 -2.19 3.69
CA LEU A 292 14.90 -1.09 3.70
C LEU A 292 15.47 0.10 2.90
N TRP A 293 14.70 0.61 1.94
CA TRP A 293 14.99 1.83 1.19
C TRP A 293 13.84 2.80 1.29
N ILE A 294 14.14 4.03 1.70
CA ILE A 294 13.18 5.13 1.86
C ILE A 294 13.66 6.29 1.01
N VAL A 295 12.73 6.91 0.30
CA VAL A 295 13.01 8.11 -0.50
C VAL A 295 12.09 9.26 -0.12
N GLY A 296 12.58 10.49 -0.30
CA GLY A 296 11.84 11.69 0.07
C GLY A 296 12.34 12.95 -0.64
N ASP A 297 11.85 14.08 -0.15
CA ASP A 297 12.18 15.38 -0.71
C ASP A 297 13.66 15.74 -0.52
N ALA A 298 14.14 16.72 -1.28
CA ALA A 298 15.51 17.24 -1.24
C ALA A 298 16.58 16.14 -1.38
N GLY A 299 16.39 15.18 -2.29
CA GLY A 299 17.34 14.11 -2.57
C GLY A 299 17.56 13.15 -1.41
N THR A 300 16.59 13.06 -0.51
CA THR A 300 16.72 12.19 0.67
C THR A 300 16.56 10.73 0.28
N VAL A 301 17.59 9.93 0.57
CA VAL A 301 17.58 8.48 0.50
C VAL A 301 18.08 7.93 1.82
N LEU A 302 17.28 7.09 2.48
CA LEU A 302 17.67 6.37 3.69
C LEU A 302 17.63 4.87 3.42
N THR A 303 18.53 4.14 4.08
CA THR A 303 18.56 2.68 4.05
C THR A 303 18.86 2.13 5.43
N SER A 304 18.50 0.87 5.68
CA SER A 304 18.85 0.16 6.89
C SER A 304 19.34 -1.24 6.52
N ASP A 305 20.45 -1.62 7.12
CA ASP A 305 21.03 -2.96 7.06
C ASP A 305 20.85 -3.73 8.39
N GLY A 306 19.88 -3.30 9.22
CA GLY A 306 19.59 -3.86 10.55
C GLY A 306 20.20 -3.08 11.71
N GLY A 307 21.04 -2.07 11.46
CA GLY A 307 21.69 -1.25 12.49
C GLY A 307 21.04 0.11 12.77
N GLY A 308 19.90 0.39 12.14
CA GLY A 308 19.24 1.71 12.14
C GLY A 308 19.21 2.35 10.76
N LEU A 309 18.62 3.53 10.65
CA LEU A 309 18.56 4.26 9.38
C LEU A 309 19.84 5.06 9.16
N ARG A 310 20.38 4.99 7.96
CA ARG A 310 21.50 5.80 7.51
C ARG A 310 21.17 6.50 6.19
N ARG A 311 21.68 7.70 6.00
CA ARG A 311 21.54 8.44 4.73
C ARG A 311 22.50 7.89 3.67
N VAL A 312 22.01 7.76 2.45
CA VAL A 312 22.81 7.49 1.25
C VAL A 312 22.90 8.79 0.46
N ASP A 313 24.11 9.23 0.19
CA ASP A 313 24.31 10.38 -0.69
C ASP A 313 24.15 9.93 -2.15
N VAL A 314 23.09 10.44 -2.78
CA VAL A 314 22.82 10.20 -4.20
C VAL A 314 23.15 11.42 -5.06
N GLY A 315 23.73 12.48 -4.49
CA GLY A 315 24.25 13.67 -5.19
C GLY A 315 23.19 14.44 -5.97
N THR A 316 21.95 14.49 -5.48
CA THR A 316 20.86 15.28 -6.07
C THR A 316 20.04 15.98 -4.99
N THR A 317 19.31 17.03 -5.38
CA THR A 317 18.31 17.71 -4.54
C THR A 317 16.88 17.52 -5.06
N CYS A 318 16.68 16.61 -6.00
CA CYS A 318 15.35 16.27 -6.52
C CYS A 318 14.41 15.83 -5.41
N ASP A 319 13.13 16.13 -5.55
CA ASP A 319 12.08 15.46 -4.78
C ASP A 319 11.91 14.04 -5.33
N LEU A 320 12.34 13.06 -4.55
CA LEU A 320 12.25 11.66 -4.94
C LEU A 320 10.84 11.13 -4.64
N LYS A 321 10.16 10.61 -5.64
CA LYS A 321 8.72 10.31 -5.63
C LYS A 321 8.42 8.81 -5.46
N ALA A 322 9.26 7.94 -6.04
CA ALA A 322 9.08 6.51 -5.99
C ALA A 322 10.41 5.77 -5.89
N VAL A 323 10.41 4.65 -5.21
CA VAL A 323 11.52 3.70 -5.13
C VAL A 323 11.01 2.29 -5.39
N PHE A 324 11.74 1.50 -6.18
CA PHE A 324 11.40 0.12 -6.48
C PHE A 324 12.66 -0.68 -6.83
N ALA A 325 12.57 -2.00 -6.71
CA ALA A 325 13.67 -2.90 -7.05
C ALA A 325 13.44 -3.56 -8.41
N ARG A 326 14.52 -3.76 -9.17
CA ARG A 326 14.54 -4.55 -10.41
C ARG A 326 15.88 -5.23 -10.58
N ALA A 327 15.87 -6.55 -10.76
CA ALA A 327 17.07 -7.36 -11.01
C ALA A 327 18.21 -7.14 -9.98
N GLY A 328 17.86 -6.96 -8.69
CA GLY A 328 18.82 -6.73 -7.61
C GLY A 328 19.36 -5.29 -7.53
N GLU A 329 18.84 -4.38 -8.32
CA GLU A 329 19.18 -2.97 -8.32
C GLU A 329 18.03 -2.13 -7.76
N ILE A 330 18.35 -0.98 -7.17
CA ILE A 330 17.37 -0.03 -6.69
C ILE A 330 17.20 1.09 -7.72
N TRP A 331 15.97 1.34 -8.07
CA TRP A 331 15.57 2.41 -8.96
C TRP A 331 14.79 3.47 -8.20
N ILE A 332 15.11 4.72 -8.46
CA ILE A 332 14.49 5.87 -7.82
C ILE A 332 14.04 6.84 -8.90
N ILE A 333 12.79 7.29 -8.80
CA ILE A 333 12.19 8.28 -9.69
C ILE A 333 11.97 9.56 -8.91
N GLY A 334 12.31 10.69 -9.51
CA GLY A 334 12.17 11.99 -8.87
C GLY A 334 11.91 13.12 -9.86
N THR A 335 11.82 14.33 -9.32
CA THR A 335 11.57 15.54 -10.11
C THR A 335 12.26 16.75 -9.49
N ALA A 336 12.72 17.68 -10.33
CA ALA A 336 13.24 18.99 -9.94
C ALA A 336 12.77 20.05 -10.95
N GLY A 337 12.17 21.13 -10.45
CA GLY A 337 11.72 22.23 -11.30
C GLY A 337 10.75 21.83 -12.42
N GLY A 338 9.89 20.84 -12.17
CA GLY A 338 8.97 20.33 -13.19
C GLY A 338 9.57 19.31 -14.16
N ASN A 339 10.86 19.00 -14.05
CA ASN A 339 11.56 18.05 -14.91
C ASN A 339 11.79 16.73 -14.16
N GLY A 340 11.51 15.62 -14.82
CA GLY A 340 11.69 14.29 -14.28
C GLY A 340 13.13 13.80 -14.33
N GLY A 341 13.44 12.83 -13.50
CA GLY A 341 14.71 12.15 -13.52
C GLY A 341 14.62 10.77 -12.88
N ALA A 342 15.60 9.94 -13.20
CA ALA A 342 15.72 8.59 -12.65
C ALA A 342 17.17 8.31 -12.21
N LEU A 343 17.31 7.55 -11.15
CA LEU A 343 18.57 7.06 -10.62
C LEU A 343 18.53 5.53 -10.57
N ARG A 344 19.65 4.89 -10.94
CA ARG A 344 19.87 3.47 -10.75
C ARG A 344 21.03 3.27 -9.79
N LEU A 345 20.78 2.54 -8.71
CA LEU A 345 21.77 2.23 -7.69
C LEU A 345 22.18 0.76 -7.77
N ARG A 346 23.48 0.52 -7.70
CA ARG A 346 24.09 -0.81 -7.53
C ARG A 346 24.91 -0.83 -6.26
N ALA A 347 24.76 -1.85 -5.45
CA ALA A 347 25.48 -1.97 -4.18
C ALA A 347 25.45 -0.68 -3.32
N GLY A 348 24.30 0.01 -3.30
CA GLY A 348 24.10 1.24 -2.52
C GLY A 348 24.75 2.49 -3.09
N SER A 349 25.31 2.45 -4.31
CA SER A 349 25.90 3.62 -4.98
C SER A 349 25.19 3.91 -6.30
N VAL A 350 25.15 5.18 -6.70
CA VAL A 350 24.54 5.58 -7.97
C VAL A 350 25.40 5.07 -9.13
N ALA A 351 24.82 4.22 -9.95
CA ALA A 351 25.44 3.65 -11.15
C ALA A 351 25.10 4.44 -12.39
N GLU A 352 23.87 4.92 -12.52
CA GLU A 352 23.41 5.69 -13.68
C GLU A 352 22.41 6.78 -13.27
N ARG A 353 22.34 7.83 -14.07
CA ARG A 353 21.42 8.97 -13.92
C ARG A 353 20.80 9.34 -15.25
N TRP A 354 19.54 9.78 -15.21
CA TRP A 354 18.83 10.31 -16.36
C TRP A 354 17.99 11.52 -15.94
N GLY A 355 17.88 12.51 -16.83
CA GLY A 355 17.07 13.72 -16.63
C GLY A 355 17.61 14.66 -15.57
N ALA A 356 16.70 15.20 -14.74
CA ALA A 356 16.99 16.28 -13.80
C ALA A 356 17.60 15.82 -12.47
N CYS A 357 17.54 14.54 -12.19
CA CYS A 357 18.03 13.97 -10.94
C CYS A 357 19.38 13.29 -11.11
#